data_62e7d1925b37ab4f41d66eb079ef1766
#
_entry.id   62e7d1925b37ab4f41d66eb079ef1766
#
_cell.length_a   1.000
_cell.length_b   1.000
_cell.length_c   1.000
_cell.angle_alpha   90.00
_cell.angle_beta   90.00
_cell.angle_gamma   90.00
#
_symmetry.space_group_name_H-M   'P 1'
#
loop_
_entity.id
_entity.type
_entity.pdbx_description
1 polymer ?
#
loop_
_entity_poly.entity_id
_entity_poly.type
_entity_poly.pdbx_seq_one_letter_code
_entity_poly.pdbx_strand_id
1 'polypeptide(L)'
;VLFLWEIKQHSRTVPLCFLALQGKYSIIGELSVSRGGSTVLAKVRQAVAEHSLFEIGDRVVAGISGGVDSVVLLHALLQLQEYHLEIQVAHLDHGLRSESAQEADFVRDLAAQYHLPFHHRRVELGNAAERNAMGVEEAARRERYGFLAEVAAYTNAGRIAVAHHADDQAETVLLHLLRGTGLQGIGGMEYLRKDGVCRPLLSVTRQEIEGYASKEKLHWVEDASNSSVAFRRNRIRLELLPLLEKEYNPNVREALLRLAAIAQSAEEYINDEATKILRSIAELSEGLVVISNESFLQSPEALQREMLRIAARLVMDESVPSFERIEALRQTLRQSLGKGGGGVTLEMGGGLTAHIIGGKLALSGERFLQNRVQAVQRSQSAQVAQGSQVPPGLQAPHGPRPLIPLPYNGTVQASDYQLVINCTVRPWRGDLTELKSIPRTAACFDLDRIGREIVLRDWQEQETFTPFGRRSPVRVAEFLAKEGVGACERSSIPVVADESGILWIVGYRPSAAASLQETSHRALVINIAEQ
;
A
#
# COMPACT_ATOMS: atom_id res chain seq x y z
N VAL A 1 -35.96 -26.00 26.34
CA VAL A 1 -35.75 -26.88 27.51
C VAL A 1 -34.58 -26.30 28.27
N LEU A 2 -34.89 -25.69 29.40
CA LEU A 2 -33.95 -25.15 30.41
C LEU A 2 -33.18 -26.30 31.05
N PHE A 3 -31.86 -26.13 31.26
CA PHE A 3 -31.14 -26.73 32.36
C PHE A 3 -30.20 -25.72 32.98
N LEU A 4 -30.59 -25.22 34.15
CA LEU A 4 -29.75 -24.61 35.18
C LEU A 4 -28.93 -25.72 35.84
N TRP A 5 -27.63 -25.52 36.01
CA TRP A 5 -26.84 -26.30 36.94
C TRP A 5 -25.93 -25.40 37.81
N GLU A 6 -26.18 -25.53 39.12
CA GLU A 6 -25.38 -24.95 40.21
C GLU A 6 -23.97 -25.52 40.20
N ILE A 7 -22.96 -24.66 40.36
CA ILE A 7 -21.61 -25.10 40.68
C ILE A 7 -21.31 -24.77 42.13
N LYS A 8 -21.30 -25.78 42.97
CA LYS A 8 -20.71 -25.76 44.30
C LYS A 8 -19.17 -25.74 44.23
N GLN A 9 -18.58 -24.86 45.03
CA GLN A 9 -17.14 -24.81 45.33
C GLN A 9 -16.63 -26.13 45.86
N HIS A 10 -15.60 -26.71 45.22
CA HIS A 10 -14.59 -27.55 45.88
C HIS A 10 -13.28 -27.50 45.06
N SER A 11 -12.24 -27.17 45.78
CA SER A 11 -10.84 -27.18 45.33
C SER A 11 -10.42 -28.56 44.80
N ARG A 12 -10.00 -28.62 43.52
CA ARG A 12 -9.04 -29.64 43.01
C ARG A 12 -8.48 -29.18 41.67
N THR A 13 -7.18 -29.17 41.58
CA THR A 13 -6.33 -29.03 40.42
C THR A 13 -6.78 -29.93 39.27
N VAL A 14 -7.06 -29.37 38.09
CA VAL A 14 -7.30 -30.13 36.86
C VAL A 14 -6.15 -29.80 35.89
N PRO A 15 -5.43 -30.81 35.35
CA PRO A 15 -4.39 -30.55 34.36
C PRO A 15 -5.02 -30.20 33.00
N LEU A 16 -4.63 -29.06 32.44
CA LEU A 16 -4.97 -28.64 31.08
C LEU A 16 -4.20 -29.49 30.07
N CYS A 17 -4.93 -30.31 29.32
CA CYS A 17 -4.41 -30.98 28.12
C CYS A 17 -4.23 -29.94 27.00
N PHE A 18 -3.01 -29.78 26.51
CA PHE A 18 -2.62 -28.96 25.38
C PHE A 18 -3.06 -29.59 24.06
N LEU A 19 -3.86 -28.87 23.28
CA LEU A 19 -3.97 -29.05 21.82
C LEU A 19 -3.06 -28.02 21.16
N ALA A 20 -1.97 -28.49 20.57
CA ALA A 20 -1.04 -27.70 19.81
C ALA A 20 -1.70 -27.30 18.47
N LEU A 21 -2.02 -26.02 18.30
CA LEU A 21 -2.21 -25.38 17.01
C LEU A 21 -0.98 -24.52 16.71
N GLN A 22 -0.38 -24.79 15.57
CA GLN A 22 0.89 -24.26 15.11
C GLN A 22 0.88 -22.72 14.97
N GLY A 23 1.92 -22.11 15.53
CA GLY A 23 2.53 -20.88 15.06
C GLY A 23 2.01 -19.58 15.69
N LYS A 24 2.80 -19.05 16.61
CA LYS A 24 2.75 -17.71 17.24
C LYS A 24 2.03 -17.56 18.59
N TYR A 25 2.34 -18.42 19.57
CA TYR A 25 2.29 -17.98 20.97
C TYR A 25 3.51 -18.53 21.70
N SER A 26 4.43 -17.61 21.99
CA SER A 26 5.57 -17.87 22.87
C SER A 26 5.06 -18.16 24.27
N ILE A 27 5.61 -19.15 24.89
CA ILE A 27 5.32 -19.63 26.25
C ILE A 27 5.47 -18.46 27.21
N ILE A 28 4.36 -17.99 27.77
CA ILE A 28 4.40 -17.12 28.96
C ILE A 28 4.76 -18.03 30.15
N GLY A 29 6.05 -18.04 30.49
CA GLY A 29 6.49 -18.51 31.77
C GLY A 29 5.81 -17.67 32.86
N GLU A 30 5.33 -18.32 33.94
CA GLU A 30 4.82 -17.63 35.12
C GLU A 30 5.88 -16.66 35.65
N LEU A 31 5.75 -15.38 35.24
CA LEU A 31 6.42 -14.28 35.93
C LEU A 31 5.68 -14.09 37.23
N SER A 32 6.27 -14.63 38.30
CA SER A 32 5.88 -14.30 39.67
C SER A 32 5.94 -12.78 39.83
N VAL A 33 4.75 -12.14 39.79
CA VAL A 33 4.63 -10.72 40.09
C VAL A 33 5.05 -10.55 41.55
N SER A 34 6.28 -10.16 41.76
CA SER A 34 6.74 -9.70 43.07
C SER A 34 5.92 -8.46 43.44
N ARG A 35 5.06 -8.57 44.44
CA ARG A 35 4.31 -7.46 45.02
C ARG A 35 5.30 -6.44 45.59
N GLY A 36 5.72 -5.46 44.77
CA GLY A 36 6.64 -4.39 45.16
C GLY A 36 7.33 -3.65 44.02
N GLY A 37 7.22 -4.11 42.75
CA GLY A 37 7.74 -3.39 41.59
C GLY A 37 6.95 -2.11 41.33
N SER A 38 7.62 -1.02 40.91
CA SER A 38 6.96 0.20 40.46
C SER A 38 5.97 -0.14 39.34
N THR A 39 4.75 0.38 39.41
CA THR A 39 3.69 0.21 38.39
C THR A 39 4.20 0.58 36.99
N VAL A 40 5.08 1.59 36.87
CA VAL A 40 5.68 2.04 35.59
C VAL A 40 6.51 0.93 34.94
N LEU A 41 7.47 0.33 35.66
CA LEU A 41 8.32 -0.74 35.09
C LEU A 41 7.52 -1.98 34.70
N ALA A 42 6.48 -2.33 35.48
CA ALA A 42 5.60 -3.44 35.15
C ALA A 42 4.85 -3.18 33.82
N LYS A 43 4.27 -1.98 33.65
CA LYS A 43 3.60 -1.57 32.41
C LYS A 43 4.56 -1.54 31.21
N VAL A 44 5.78 -1.02 31.42
CA VAL A 44 6.80 -1.00 30.35
C VAL A 44 7.18 -2.43 29.94
N ARG A 45 7.46 -3.33 30.88
CA ARG A 45 7.75 -4.76 30.57
C ARG A 45 6.60 -5.42 29.85
N GLN A 46 5.38 -5.19 30.29
CA GLN A 46 4.17 -5.68 29.61
C GLN A 46 4.10 -5.16 28.17
N ALA A 47 4.26 -3.86 27.95
CA ALA A 47 4.23 -3.26 26.62
C ALA A 47 5.34 -3.83 25.72
N VAL A 48 6.55 -4.01 26.25
CA VAL A 48 7.68 -4.62 25.51
C VAL A 48 7.36 -6.04 25.08
N ALA A 49 6.78 -6.85 25.98
CA ALA A 49 6.45 -8.24 25.68
C ALA A 49 5.26 -8.37 24.71
N GLU A 50 4.17 -7.64 24.95
CA GLU A 50 2.94 -7.73 24.15
C GLU A 50 3.13 -7.22 22.72
N HIS A 51 3.95 -6.15 22.55
CA HIS A 51 4.15 -5.51 21.26
C HIS A 51 5.52 -5.81 20.64
N SER A 52 6.31 -6.72 21.22
CA SER A 52 7.65 -7.10 20.72
C SER A 52 8.53 -5.89 20.40
N LEU A 53 8.59 -4.93 21.34
CA LEU A 53 9.29 -3.67 21.11
C LEU A 53 10.78 -3.84 20.96
N PHE A 54 11.38 -4.83 21.67
CA PHE A 54 12.81 -5.10 21.65
C PHE A 54 13.10 -6.61 21.58
N GLU A 55 14.22 -6.93 20.95
CA GLU A 55 14.86 -8.24 20.99
C GLU A 55 16.11 -8.20 21.89
N ILE A 56 16.59 -9.36 22.33
CA ILE A 56 17.79 -9.44 23.16
C ILE A 56 19.00 -8.96 22.35
N GLY A 57 19.73 -7.99 22.91
CA GLY A 57 20.90 -7.39 22.27
C GLY A 57 20.59 -6.27 21.28
N ASP A 58 19.32 -5.83 21.21
CA ASP A 58 18.95 -4.70 20.34
C ASP A 58 19.73 -3.43 20.68
N ARG A 59 20.22 -2.76 19.63
CA ARG A 59 20.72 -1.38 19.74
C ARG A 59 19.56 -0.40 19.59
N VAL A 60 19.40 0.50 20.57
CA VAL A 60 18.25 1.39 20.72
C VAL A 60 18.72 2.85 20.78
N VAL A 61 18.22 3.70 19.89
CA VAL A 61 18.39 5.16 20.03
C VAL A 61 17.27 5.69 20.91
N ALA A 62 17.62 6.22 22.07
CA ALA A 62 16.67 6.87 22.99
C ALA A 62 16.65 8.38 22.74
N GLY A 63 15.49 8.89 22.31
CA GLY A 63 15.26 10.34 22.13
C GLY A 63 15.01 11.03 23.47
N ILE A 64 16.01 11.71 24.02
CA ILE A 64 16.00 12.33 25.33
C ILE A 64 15.96 13.85 25.21
N SER A 65 14.88 14.47 25.68
CA SER A 65 14.74 15.95 25.70
C SER A 65 15.25 16.60 26.98
N GLY A 66 15.45 15.85 28.05
CA GLY A 66 15.77 16.37 29.38
C GLY A 66 14.54 16.50 30.30
N GLY A 67 13.33 16.50 29.75
CA GLY A 67 12.09 16.51 30.51
C GLY A 67 11.80 15.16 31.19
N VAL A 68 10.93 15.18 32.23
CA VAL A 68 10.66 14.01 33.08
C VAL A 68 10.28 12.76 32.31
N ASP A 69 9.46 12.85 31.24
CA ASP A 69 9.03 11.68 30.46
C ASP A 69 10.23 10.99 29.79
N SER A 70 11.13 11.79 29.22
CA SER A 70 12.32 11.27 28.54
C SER A 70 13.35 10.70 29.52
N VAL A 71 13.50 11.30 30.69
CA VAL A 71 14.38 10.80 31.75
C VAL A 71 13.84 9.49 32.31
N VAL A 72 12.52 9.38 32.52
CA VAL A 72 11.89 8.13 32.97
C VAL A 72 11.99 7.05 31.87
N LEU A 73 11.84 7.42 30.58
CA LEU A 73 12.06 6.49 29.49
C LEU A 73 13.48 5.90 29.55
N LEU A 74 14.51 6.76 29.65
CA LEU A 74 15.91 6.29 29.71
C LEU A 74 16.13 5.36 30.92
N HIS A 75 15.64 5.78 32.10
CA HIS A 75 15.77 4.96 33.30
C HIS A 75 15.04 3.62 33.17
N ALA A 76 13.82 3.62 32.59
CA ALA A 76 13.08 2.38 32.36
C ALA A 76 13.79 1.44 31.38
N LEU A 77 14.39 1.96 30.29
CA LEU A 77 15.18 1.15 29.34
C LEU A 77 16.39 0.50 30.02
N LEU A 78 17.09 1.23 30.92
CA LEU A 78 18.20 0.70 31.71
C LEU A 78 17.78 -0.41 32.69
N GLN A 79 16.51 -0.40 33.15
CA GLN A 79 15.96 -1.44 34.03
C GLN A 79 15.48 -2.69 33.29
N LEU A 80 15.52 -2.71 31.95
CA LEU A 80 15.21 -3.89 31.11
C LEU A 80 16.46 -4.75 30.88
N GLN A 81 17.13 -5.13 31.99
CA GLN A 81 18.41 -5.87 31.94
C GLN A 81 18.29 -7.21 31.21
N GLU A 82 17.11 -7.81 31.23
CA GLU A 82 16.80 -9.05 30.53
C GLU A 82 16.92 -9.00 29.02
N TYR A 83 16.84 -7.78 28.43
CA TYR A 83 17.00 -7.57 26.98
C TYR A 83 18.42 -7.20 26.56
N HIS A 84 19.35 -6.90 27.50
CA HIS A 84 20.73 -6.50 27.19
C HIS A 84 20.83 -5.40 26.13
N LEU A 85 20.00 -4.34 26.25
CA LEU A 85 19.90 -3.26 25.27
C LEU A 85 21.20 -2.44 25.19
N GLU A 86 21.67 -2.17 23.95
CA GLU A 86 22.75 -1.20 23.69
C GLU A 86 22.15 0.19 23.44
N ILE A 87 22.05 1.00 24.50
CA ILE A 87 21.35 2.28 24.46
C ILE A 87 22.27 3.38 23.93
N GLN A 88 21.80 4.16 22.94
CA GLN A 88 22.40 5.37 22.39
C GLN A 88 21.51 6.56 22.75
N VAL A 89 22.02 7.53 23.50
CA VAL A 89 21.25 8.73 23.87
C VAL A 89 21.34 9.75 22.74
N ALA A 90 20.20 10.24 22.26
CA ALA A 90 20.13 11.26 21.21
C ALA A 90 19.29 12.46 21.69
N HIS A 91 19.87 13.67 21.60
CA HIS A 91 19.25 14.94 21.98
C HIS A 91 19.26 15.91 20.80
N LEU A 92 18.09 16.45 20.43
CA LEU A 92 17.98 17.53 19.45
C LEU A 92 17.65 18.84 20.15
N ASP A 93 18.56 19.80 20.08
CA ASP A 93 18.35 21.19 20.50
C ASP A 93 17.70 21.98 19.36
N HIS A 94 16.46 22.44 19.60
CA HIS A 94 15.70 23.21 18.61
C HIS A 94 16.10 24.69 18.51
N GLY A 95 17.04 25.16 19.32
CA GLY A 95 17.58 26.54 19.26
C GLY A 95 16.55 27.64 19.53
N LEU A 96 15.38 27.29 20.06
CA LEU A 96 14.27 28.25 20.25
C LEU A 96 14.43 29.17 21.46
N ARG A 97 15.40 28.87 22.36
CA ARG A 97 15.59 29.58 23.65
C ARG A 97 17.05 29.62 24.06
N SER A 98 17.37 30.61 24.93
CA SER A 98 18.69 30.71 25.58
C SER A 98 19.02 29.55 26.51
N GLU A 99 17.97 28.90 27.07
CA GLU A 99 18.09 27.79 28.03
C GLU A 99 18.31 26.43 27.37
N SER A 100 18.11 26.30 26.05
CA SER A 100 18.28 25.03 25.31
C SER A 100 19.71 24.45 25.39
N ALA A 101 20.73 25.31 25.59
CA ALA A 101 22.09 24.87 25.84
C ALA A 101 22.24 24.15 27.19
N GLN A 102 21.50 24.60 28.23
CA GLN A 102 21.49 23.96 29.56
C GLN A 102 20.82 22.59 29.50
N GLU A 103 19.76 22.45 28.70
CA GLU A 103 19.11 21.16 28.46
C GLU A 103 20.06 20.16 27.80
N ALA A 104 20.82 20.59 26.79
CA ALA A 104 21.82 19.76 26.13
C ALA A 104 22.95 19.32 27.07
N ASP A 105 23.43 20.22 27.92
CA ASP A 105 24.44 19.91 28.94
C ASP A 105 23.89 18.92 29.97
N PHE A 106 22.66 19.13 30.46
CA PHE A 106 22.00 18.19 31.36
C PHE A 106 21.89 16.77 30.77
N VAL A 107 21.45 16.64 29.52
CA VAL A 107 21.32 15.32 28.85
C VAL A 107 22.69 14.68 28.60
N ARG A 108 23.71 15.48 28.31
CA ARG A 108 25.09 14.98 28.18
C ARG A 108 25.59 14.40 29.52
N ASP A 109 25.40 15.14 30.61
CA ASP A 109 25.82 14.72 31.96
C ASP A 109 25.04 13.45 32.39
N LEU A 110 23.75 13.40 32.07
CA LEU A 110 22.91 12.22 32.32
C LEU A 110 23.42 10.99 31.54
N ALA A 111 23.76 11.14 30.28
CA ALA A 111 24.33 10.07 29.46
C ALA A 111 25.70 9.62 30.01
N ALA A 112 26.55 10.57 30.42
CA ALA A 112 27.85 10.29 31.02
C ALA A 112 27.71 9.54 32.37
N GLN A 113 26.72 9.89 33.19
CA GLN A 113 26.42 9.22 34.46
C GLN A 113 26.13 7.72 34.27
N TYR A 114 25.46 7.35 33.16
CA TYR A 114 25.14 5.96 32.84
C TYR A 114 26.13 5.32 31.86
N HIS A 115 27.26 5.99 31.54
CA HIS A 115 28.26 5.54 30.60
C HIS A 115 27.72 5.23 29.19
N LEU A 116 26.73 6.00 28.74
CA LEU A 116 26.06 5.82 27.45
C LEU A 116 26.66 6.75 26.38
N PRO A 117 26.75 6.33 25.11
CA PRO A 117 27.06 7.21 24.00
C PRO A 117 26.02 8.31 23.86
N PHE A 118 26.50 9.54 23.60
CA PHE A 118 25.68 10.75 23.47
C PHE A 118 25.81 11.37 22.08
N HIS A 119 24.67 11.56 21.40
CA HIS A 119 24.56 12.20 20.10
C HIS A 119 23.73 13.47 20.22
N HIS A 120 24.28 14.58 19.74
CA HIS A 120 23.65 15.90 19.87
C HIS A 120 23.67 16.64 18.54
N ARG A 121 22.57 17.33 18.24
CA ARG A 121 22.48 18.28 17.13
C ARG A 121 21.69 19.50 17.57
N ARG A 122 22.12 20.68 17.13
CA ARG A 122 21.38 21.93 17.24
C ARG A 122 20.78 22.32 15.89
N VAL A 123 19.50 22.68 15.85
CA VAL A 123 18.78 23.11 14.65
C VAL A 123 18.06 24.42 14.90
N GLU A 124 18.28 25.41 14.04
CA GLU A 124 17.53 26.68 14.08
C GLU A 124 16.21 26.54 13.31
N LEU A 125 15.10 26.31 14.03
CA LEU A 125 13.78 26.04 13.44
C LEU A 125 13.14 27.26 12.75
N GLY A 126 13.43 28.50 13.17
CA GLY A 126 12.83 29.72 12.61
C GLY A 126 12.92 29.82 11.09
N ASN A 127 14.06 29.42 10.50
CA ASN A 127 14.29 29.45 9.07
C ASN A 127 13.65 28.27 8.30
N ALA A 128 13.45 27.13 8.96
CA ALA A 128 12.86 25.93 8.33
C ALA A 128 11.33 25.98 8.28
N ALA A 129 10.68 26.52 9.32
CA ALA A 129 9.23 26.67 9.39
C ALA A 129 8.70 27.69 8.35
N GLU A 130 9.43 28.79 8.13
CA GLU A 130 9.11 29.81 7.12
C GLU A 130 9.26 29.27 5.68
N ARG A 131 10.27 28.43 5.43
CA ARG A 131 10.56 27.89 4.08
C ARG A 131 9.55 26.85 3.61
N ASN A 132 8.90 26.13 4.51
CA ASN A 132 8.08 24.96 4.14
C ASN A 132 6.57 25.16 4.28
N ALA A 133 6.07 26.35 4.65
CA ALA A 133 4.65 26.64 4.92
C ALA A 133 4.00 25.64 5.91
N MET A 134 4.79 24.92 6.68
CA MET A 134 4.35 23.98 7.71
C MET A 134 4.32 24.69 9.06
N GLY A 135 3.42 24.26 9.96
CA GLY A 135 3.42 24.77 11.33
C GLY A 135 4.74 24.44 12.05
N VAL A 136 5.19 25.33 12.93
CA VAL A 136 6.46 25.18 13.70
C VAL A 136 6.55 23.83 14.42
N GLU A 137 5.43 23.35 14.97
CA GLU A 137 5.36 22.06 15.68
C GLU A 137 5.65 20.86 14.75
N GLU A 138 5.08 20.87 13.56
CA GLU A 138 5.28 19.77 12.58
C GLU A 138 6.70 19.81 12.00
N ALA A 139 7.24 21.01 11.76
CA ALA A 139 8.64 21.17 11.34
C ALA A 139 9.61 20.64 12.42
N ALA A 140 9.39 21.02 13.68
CA ALA A 140 10.19 20.53 14.81
C ALA A 140 10.10 19.00 14.97
N ARG A 141 8.90 18.46 14.79
CA ARG A 141 8.67 17.00 14.81
C ARG A 141 9.42 16.30 13.70
N ARG A 142 9.36 16.80 12.47
CA ARG A 142 10.06 16.22 11.31
C ARG A 142 11.59 16.24 11.51
N GLU A 143 12.14 17.36 11.94
CA GLU A 143 13.58 17.48 12.23
C GLU A 143 14.02 16.51 13.33
N ARG A 144 13.20 16.34 14.38
CA ARG A 144 13.49 15.40 15.46
C ARG A 144 13.54 13.97 14.97
N TYR A 145 12.52 13.50 14.22
CA TYR A 145 12.52 12.13 13.71
C TYR A 145 13.60 11.92 12.65
N GLY A 146 13.90 12.92 11.82
CA GLY A 146 15.00 12.87 10.87
C GLY A 146 16.35 12.67 11.56
N PHE A 147 16.62 13.46 12.59
CA PHE A 147 17.85 13.33 13.38
C PHE A 147 17.95 11.95 14.09
N LEU A 148 16.87 11.50 14.72
CA LEU A 148 16.87 10.19 15.38
C LEU A 148 17.10 9.04 14.40
N ALA A 149 16.54 9.12 13.19
CA ALA A 149 16.74 8.14 12.13
C ALA A 149 18.20 8.15 11.61
N GLU A 150 18.81 9.33 11.46
CA GLU A 150 20.23 9.44 11.09
C GLU A 150 21.14 8.83 12.16
N VAL A 151 20.89 9.09 13.45
CA VAL A 151 21.63 8.46 14.55
C VAL A 151 21.45 6.95 14.55
N ALA A 152 20.21 6.47 14.30
CA ALA A 152 19.94 5.04 14.20
C ALA A 152 20.71 4.39 13.04
N ALA A 153 20.73 5.02 11.89
CA ALA A 153 21.52 4.56 10.73
C ALA A 153 23.03 4.56 11.04
N TYR A 154 23.56 5.64 11.62
CA TYR A 154 24.98 5.77 11.97
C TYR A 154 25.42 4.73 12.99
N THR A 155 24.59 4.42 13.99
CA THR A 155 24.90 3.46 15.05
C THR A 155 24.46 2.05 14.72
N ASN A 156 23.82 1.82 13.56
CA ASN A 156 23.19 0.56 13.17
C ASN A 156 22.17 0.08 14.20
N ALA A 157 21.35 1.01 14.71
CA ALA A 157 20.29 0.71 15.69
C ALA A 157 18.98 0.35 14.98
N GLY A 158 18.38 -0.77 15.37
CA GLY A 158 17.11 -1.25 14.82
C GLY A 158 15.87 -0.59 15.46
N ARG A 159 16.03 0.15 16.56
CA ARG A 159 14.93 0.74 17.33
C ARG A 159 15.21 2.18 17.72
N ILE A 160 14.15 2.99 17.72
CA ILE A 160 14.16 4.38 18.20
C ILE A 160 13.09 4.52 19.28
N ALA A 161 13.49 4.65 20.54
CA ALA A 161 12.58 4.80 21.67
C ALA A 161 12.25 6.28 21.94
N VAL A 162 10.96 6.61 22.04
CA VAL A 162 10.47 7.94 22.34
C VAL A 162 9.48 7.94 23.51
N ALA A 163 9.46 9.02 24.30
CA ALA A 163 8.78 9.11 25.58
C ALA A 163 7.29 9.52 25.51
N HIS A 164 6.59 9.13 24.42
CA HIS A 164 5.14 9.36 24.39
C HIS A 164 4.45 8.46 25.42
N HIS A 165 3.46 9.02 26.11
CA HIS A 165 2.79 8.38 27.23
C HIS A 165 1.26 8.36 27.04
N ALA A 166 0.51 7.82 28.02
CA ALA A 166 -0.93 7.59 27.92
C ALA A 166 -1.74 8.88 27.69
N ASP A 167 -1.34 9.98 28.30
CA ASP A 167 -2.03 11.27 28.10
C ASP A 167 -1.82 11.80 26.68
N ASP A 168 -0.62 11.63 26.11
CA ASP A 168 -0.37 11.96 24.69
C ASP A 168 -1.25 11.12 23.74
N GLN A 169 -1.49 9.86 24.10
CA GLN A 169 -2.39 8.98 23.36
C GLN A 169 -3.82 9.50 23.41
N ALA A 170 -4.34 9.85 24.59
CA ALA A 170 -5.68 10.40 24.75
C ALA A 170 -5.86 11.72 23.96
N GLU A 171 -4.85 12.62 24.00
CA GLU A 171 -4.82 13.85 23.20
C GLU A 171 -4.88 13.56 21.70
N THR A 172 -4.10 12.57 21.24
CA THR A 172 -4.03 12.19 19.83
C THR A 172 -5.35 11.60 19.36
N VAL A 173 -5.96 10.71 20.13
CA VAL A 173 -7.27 10.11 19.81
C VAL A 173 -8.33 11.20 19.69
N LEU A 174 -8.40 12.11 20.68
CA LEU A 174 -9.36 13.21 20.66
C LEU A 174 -9.13 14.16 19.49
N LEU A 175 -7.86 14.49 19.19
CA LEU A 175 -7.50 15.33 18.04
C LEU A 175 -7.94 14.70 16.72
N HIS A 176 -7.73 13.41 16.56
CA HIS A 176 -8.13 12.67 15.36
C HIS A 176 -9.65 12.56 15.24
N LEU A 177 -10.35 12.30 16.34
CA LEU A 177 -11.82 12.26 16.38
C LEU A 177 -12.43 13.60 15.91
N LEU A 178 -11.89 14.73 16.41
CA LEU A 178 -12.33 16.07 16.02
C LEU A 178 -12.02 16.42 14.55
N ARG A 179 -11.08 15.72 13.91
CA ARG A 179 -10.75 15.87 12.50
C ARG A 179 -11.59 14.96 11.59
N GLY A 180 -12.40 14.06 12.14
CA GLY A 180 -13.23 13.14 11.37
C GLY A 180 -12.44 11.97 10.80
N THR A 181 -11.80 11.20 11.66
CA THR A 181 -10.98 10.04 11.26
C THR A 181 -11.75 8.73 11.28
N GLY A 182 -11.25 7.70 10.55
CA GLY A 182 -11.69 6.31 10.66
C GLY A 182 -11.00 5.55 11.80
N LEU A 183 -11.17 4.21 11.84
CA LEU A 183 -10.61 3.33 12.88
C LEU A 183 -9.11 3.53 13.08
N GLN A 184 -8.34 3.62 12.00
CA GLN A 184 -6.90 3.83 12.05
C GLN A 184 -6.50 5.07 12.85
N GLY A 185 -7.17 6.19 12.64
CA GLY A 185 -6.86 7.40 13.40
C GLY A 185 -7.41 7.38 14.83
N ILE A 186 -8.54 6.71 15.10
CA ILE A 186 -9.06 6.48 16.46
C ILE A 186 -8.09 5.58 17.24
N GLY A 187 -7.42 4.63 16.60
CA GLY A 187 -6.35 3.82 17.21
C GLY A 187 -5.18 4.67 17.77
N GLY A 188 -5.04 5.92 17.31
CA GLY A 188 -4.01 6.85 17.80
C GLY A 188 -2.60 6.44 17.43
N MET A 189 -1.68 6.46 18.39
CA MET A 189 -0.28 6.08 18.21
C MET A 189 -0.09 4.58 18.41
N GLU A 190 0.72 3.96 17.54
CA GLU A 190 1.16 2.56 17.67
C GLU A 190 2.31 2.45 18.69
N TYR A 191 2.38 1.33 19.39
CA TYR A 191 3.51 1.01 20.26
C TYR A 191 4.81 0.84 19.48
N LEU A 192 4.76 0.18 18.32
CA LEU A 192 5.88 -0.01 17.40
C LEU A 192 5.44 0.37 15.98
N ARG A 193 6.12 1.35 15.39
CA ARG A 193 5.94 1.74 14.00
C ARG A 193 6.80 0.88 13.07
N LYS A 194 6.43 0.82 11.80
CA LYS A 194 7.17 0.06 10.77
C LYS A 194 8.61 0.54 10.57
N ASP A 195 8.89 1.81 10.84
CA ASP A 195 10.22 2.43 10.76
C ASP A 195 11.07 2.24 12.03
N GLY A 196 10.64 1.36 12.96
CA GLY A 196 11.38 1.03 14.17
C GLY A 196 11.17 1.98 15.35
N VAL A 197 10.33 3.03 15.21
CA VAL A 197 10.00 3.91 16.34
C VAL A 197 9.09 3.21 17.32
N CYS A 198 9.53 3.10 18.59
CA CYS A 198 8.77 2.45 19.66
C CYS A 198 8.45 3.42 20.82
N ARG A 199 7.37 3.13 21.55
CA ARG A 199 6.81 3.96 22.64
C ARG A 199 6.55 3.13 23.88
N PRO A 200 7.58 2.80 24.66
CA PRO A 200 7.45 1.92 25.83
C PRO A 200 6.55 2.48 26.94
N LEU A 201 6.39 3.82 27.00
CA LEU A 201 5.59 4.51 28.01
C LEU A 201 4.12 4.72 27.63
N LEU A 202 3.66 4.23 26.46
CA LEU A 202 2.35 4.59 25.89
C LEU A 202 1.15 4.18 26.77
N SER A 203 1.31 3.22 27.69
CA SER A 203 0.31 2.81 28.70
C SER A 203 0.51 3.46 30.07
N VAL A 204 1.54 4.29 30.25
CA VAL A 204 1.87 4.94 31.52
C VAL A 204 1.32 6.35 31.53
N THR A 205 0.61 6.74 32.57
CA THR A 205 0.08 8.11 32.70
C THR A 205 1.17 9.09 33.15
N ARG A 206 0.97 10.38 32.87
CA ARG A 206 1.86 11.46 33.31
C ARG A 206 2.03 11.45 34.84
N GLN A 207 0.96 11.23 35.58
CA GLN A 207 1.00 11.15 37.05
C GLN A 207 1.87 9.99 37.53
N GLU A 208 1.78 8.82 36.89
CA GLU A 208 2.63 7.66 37.22
C GLU A 208 4.11 7.94 36.88
N ILE A 209 4.39 8.65 35.78
CA ILE A 209 5.75 9.07 35.39
C ILE A 209 6.36 9.97 36.45
N GLU A 210 5.65 11.02 36.89
CA GLU A 210 6.11 11.94 37.91
C GLU A 210 6.30 11.26 39.29
N GLY A 211 5.35 10.40 39.66
CA GLY A 211 5.46 9.58 40.88
C GLY A 211 6.67 8.63 40.83
N TYR A 212 6.96 8.02 39.68
CA TYR A 212 8.12 7.17 39.47
C TYR A 212 9.42 7.98 39.57
N ALA A 213 9.51 9.11 38.85
CA ALA A 213 10.69 9.97 38.87
C ALA A 213 11.02 10.46 40.30
N SER A 214 10.00 10.85 41.06
CA SER A 214 10.16 11.27 42.44
C SER A 214 10.62 10.12 43.35
N LYS A 215 10.06 8.92 43.20
CA LYS A 215 10.42 7.74 43.98
C LYS A 215 11.88 7.31 43.71
N GLU A 216 12.29 7.29 42.46
CA GLU A 216 13.64 6.92 42.04
C GLU A 216 14.65 8.09 42.16
N LYS A 217 14.20 9.27 42.63
CA LYS A 217 15.00 10.50 42.82
C LYS A 217 15.71 10.92 41.52
N LEU A 218 15.01 10.82 40.41
CA LEU A 218 15.53 11.24 39.12
C LEU A 218 15.50 12.78 39.04
N HIS A 219 16.48 13.38 38.43
CA HIS A 219 16.53 14.79 38.11
C HIS A 219 16.09 15.04 36.67
N TRP A 220 15.38 16.13 36.43
CA TRP A 220 14.93 16.54 35.09
C TRP A 220 14.86 18.04 34.96
N VAL A 221 14.78 18.55 33.75
CA VAL A 221 14.60 19.98 33.46
C VAL A 221 13.12 20.24 33.16
N GLU A 222 12.56 21.29 33.75
CA GLU A 222 11.17 21.70 33.45
C GLU A 222 11.13 22.55 32.19
N ASP A 223 10.34 22.12 31.19
CA ASP A 223 10.14 22.84 29.95
C ASP A 223 8.97 23.84 30.08
N ALA A 224 9.30 25.15 30.18
CA ALA A 224 8.33 26.23 30.26
C ALA A 224 7.41 26.38 29.02
N SER A 225 7.71 25.72 27.88
CA SER A 225 6.89 25.81 26.66
C SER A 225 5.58 25.04 26.69
N ASN A 226 5.43 24.15 27.67
CA ASN A 226 4.24 23.32 27.81
C ASN A 226 2.96 24.11 28.15
N SER A 227 3.07 25.41 28.50
CA SER A 227 1.97 26.29 28.90
C SER A 227 1.32 27.09 27.74
N SER A 228 1.86 27.07 26.52
CA SER A 228 1.32 27.88 25.42
C SER A 228 0.09 27.25 24.78
N VAL A 229 -1.07 27.94 24.84
CA VAL A 229 -2.34 27.51 24.17
C VAL A 229 -2.40 27.83 22.68
N ALA A 230 -1.32 28.31 22.06
CA ALA A 230 -1.27 28.65 20.64
C ALA A 230 -1.46 27.41 19.73
N PHE A 231 -1.09 26.25 20.21
CA PHE A 231 -1.16 25.00 19.45
C PHE A 231 -2.42 24.19 19.77
N ARG A 232 -3.04 23.59 18.74
CA ARG A 232 -4.27 22.78 18.89
C ARG A 232 -4.13 21.66 19.91
N ARG A 233 -2.97 21.00 19.96
CA ARG A 233 -2.70 19.92 20.90
C ARG A 233 -2.66 20.44 22.35
N ASN A 234 -2.00 21.57 22.59
CA ASN A 234 -1.97 22.19 23.90
C ASN A 234 -3.37 22.67 24.36
N ARG A 235 -4.21 23.14 23.43
CA ARG A 235 -5.61 23.48 23.77
C ARG A 235 -6.41 22.24 24.19
N ILE A 236 -6.20 21.09 23.51
CA ILE A 236 -6.84 19.84 23.94
C ILE A 236 -6.36 19.45 25.34
N ARG A 237 -5.07 19.54 25.62
CA ARG A 237 -4.45 19.21 26.91
C ARG A 237 -4.92 20.14 28.06
N LEU A 238 -4.91 21.45 27.81
CA LEU A 238 -5.08 22.47 28.87
C LEU A 238 -6.53 22.93 29.03
N GLU A 239 -7.36 22.83 28.01
CA GLU A 239 -8.74 23.32 28.02
C GLU A 239 -9.77 22.19 27.90
N LEU A 240 -9.70 21.41 26.80
CA LEU A 240 -10.77 20.48 26.43
C LEU A 240 -10.80 19.23 27.31
N LEU A 241 -9.67 18.54 27.49
CA LEU A 241 -9.61 17.35 28.34
C LEU A 241 -10.01 17.67 29.80
N PRO A 242 -9.49 18.75 30.46
CA PRO A 242 -9.94 19.11 31.79
C PRO A 242 -11.43 19.45 31.85
N LEU A 243 -11.98 20.11 30.82
CA LEU A 243 -13.42 20.38 30.74
C LEU A 243 -14.23 19.09 30.68
N LEU A 244 -13.81 18.14 29.82
CA LEU A 244 -14.47 16.83 29.68
C LEU A 244 -14.37 16.01 30.98
N GLU A 245 -13.24 16.06 31.67
CA GLU A 245 -13.05 15.39 32.98
C GLU A 245 -13.97 15.94 34.04
N LYS A 246 -14.07 17.28 34.11
CA LYS A 246 -14.85 17.95 35.14
C LYS A 246 -16.35 17.86 34.92
N GLU A 247 -16.81 18.12 33.70
CA GLU A 247 -18.24 18.35 33.41
C GLU A 247 -18.95 17.11 32.86
N TYR A 248 -18.21 16.13 32.29
CA TYR A 248 -18.80 15.00 31.56
C TYR A 248 -18.42 13.64 32.12
N ASN A 249 -17.12 13.33 32.16
CA ASN A 249 -16.65 12.03 32.63
C ASN A 249 -15.25 12.16 33.28
N PRO A 250 -15.11 11.97 34.57
CA PRO A 250 -13.82 12.07 35.27
C PRO A 250 -12.78 11.05 34.75
N ASN A 251 -13.23 9.98 34.08
CA ASN A 251 -12.37 8.96 33.54
C ASN A 251 -12.28 9.04 31.99
N VAL A 252 -12.46 10.23 31.39
CA VAL A 252 -12.48 10.39 29.92
C VAL A 252 -11.17 9.95 29.26
N ARG A 253 -10.00 10.20 29.89
CA ARG A 253 -8.70 9.75 29.36
C ARG A 253 -8.65 8.23 29.24
N GLU A 254 -9.02 7.53 30.28
CA GLU A 254 -9.09 6.06 30.25
C GLU A 254 -10.11 5.54 29.23
N ALA A 255 -11.23 6.23 29.06
CA ALA A 255 -12.23 5.88 28.04
C ALA A 255 -11.66 6.03 26.63
N LEU A 256 -10.90 7.11 26.35
CA LEU A 256 -10.21 7.31 25.08
C LEU A 256 -9.11 6.27 24.84
N LEU A 257 -8.35 5.91 25.87
CA LEU A 257 -7.34 4.83 25.76
C LEU A 257 -7.97 3.47 25.45
N ARG A 258 -9.07 3.12 26.12
CA ARG A 258 -9.82 1.89 25.82
C ARG A 258 -10.38 1.90 24.40
N LEU A 259 -10.93 3.03 23.96
CA LEU A 259 -11.41 3.20 22.59
C LEU A 259 -10.27 3.00 21.57
N ALA A 260 -9.09 3.58 21.84
CA ALA A 260 -7.92 3.41 20.99
C ALA A 260 -7.50 1.94 20.89
N ALA A 261 -7.42 1.23 22.01
CA ALA A 261 -7.04 -0.19 22.03
C ALA A 261 -8.04 -1.08 21.25
N ILE A 262 -9.35 -0.83 21.42
CA ILE A 262 -10.38 -1.55 20.66
C ILE A 262 -10.26 -1.25 19.17
N ALA A 263 -10.05 0.02 18.79
CA ALA A 263 -9.91 0.43 17.39
C ALA A 263 -8.67 -0.18 16.74
N GLN A 264 -7.53 -0.21 17.44
CA GLN A 264 -6.29 -0.85 16.96
C GLN A 264 -6.49 -2.34 16.71
N SER A 265 -7.09 -3.08 17.66
CA SER A 265 -7.36 -4.51 17.50
C SER A 265 -8.32 -4.80 16.34
N ALA A 266 -9.36 -3.98 16.17
CA ALA A 266 -10.30 -4.11 15.05
C ALA A 266 -9.64 -3.79 13.70
N GLU A 267 -8.81 -2.74 13.64
CA GLU A 267 -8.06 -2.37 12.44
C GLU A 267 -7.07 -3.45 12.03
N GLU A 268 -6.32 -4.02 12.99
CA GLU A 268 -5.38 -5.13 12.74
C GLU A 268 -6.10 -6.32 12.13
N TYR A 269 -7.23 -6.74 12.72
CA TYR A 269 -8.03 -7.85 12.19
C TYR A 269 -8.53 -7.58 10.77
N ILE A 270 -9.10 -6.37 10.53
CA ILE A 270 -9.62 -5.98 9.22
C ILE A 270 -8.49 -5.93 8.17
N ASN A 271 -7.34 -5.38 8.54
CA ASN A 271 -6.17 -5.29 7.65
C ASN A 271 -5.63 -6.68 7.28
N ASP A 272 -5.53 -7.59 8.28
CA ASP A 272 -5.04 -8.94 8.04
C ASP A 272 -5.98 -9.74 7.14
N GLU A 273 -7.28 -9.70 7.40
CA GLU A 273 -8.28 -10.38 6.56
C GLU A 273 -8.33 -9.78 5.15
N ALA A 274 -8.31 -8.45 5.04
CA ALA A 274 -8.28 -7.77 3.74
C ALA A 274 -7.01 -8.13 2.95
N THR A 275 -5.85 -8.22 3.63
CA THR A 275 -4.57 -8.62 3.01
C THR A 275 -4.61 -10.05 2.50
N LYS A 276 -5.15 -11.00 3.28
CA LYS A 276 -5.29 -12.41 2.86
C LYS A 276 -6.18 -12.53 1.62
N ILE A 277 -7.35 -11.87 1.63
CA ILE A 277 -8.27 -11.89 0.50
C ILE A 277 -7.62 -11.21 -0.72
N LEU A 278 -7.05 -10.02 -0.56
CA LEU A 278 -6.43 -9.28 -1.67
C LEU A 278 -5.36 -10.11 -2.37
N ARG A 279 -4.49 -10.81 -1.61
CA ARG A 279 -3.47 -11.71 -2.18
C ARG A 279 -4.05 -12.86 -3.00
N SER A 280 -5.27 -13.29 -2.71
CA SER A 280 -5.93 -14.39 -3.43
C SER A 280 -6.65 -13.95 -4.71
N ILE A 281 -7.03 -12.65 -4.82
CA ILE A 281 -7.83 -12.11 -5.92
C ILE A 281 -7.10 -11.07 -6.77
N ALA A 282 -5.89 -10.66 -6.38
CA ALA A 282 -5.13 -9.62 -7.05
C ALA A 282 -3.87 -10.17 -7.71
N GLU A 283 -3.58 -9.66 -8.90
CA GLU A 283 -2.31 -9.78 -9.59
C GLU A 283 -1.46 -8.56 -9.25
N LEU A 284 -0.27 -8.78 -8.66
CA LEU A 284 0.62 -7.71 -8.19
C LEU A 284 1.82 -7.58 -9.12
N SER A 285 2.06 -6.37 -9.60
CA SER A 285 3.26 -6.00 -10.37
C SER A 285 3.81 -4.67 -9.83
N GLU A 286 5.05 -4.35 -10.14
CA GLU A 286 5.66 -3.09 -9.71
C GLU A 286 4.86 -1.89 -10.22
N GLY A 287 4.26 -1.12 -9.29
CA GLY A 287 3.43 0.05 -9.59
C GLY A 287 2.05 -0.23 -10.20
N LEU A 288 1.61 -1.49 -10.21
CA LEU A 288 0.29 -1.91 -10.73
C LEU A 288 -0.32 -3.01 -9.86
N VAL A 289 -1.58 -2.83 -9.48
CA VAL A 289 -2.40 -3.86 -8.81
C VAL A 289 -3.66 -4.09 -9.62
N VAL A 290 -3.91 -5.33 -10.03
CA VAL A 290 -5.11 -5.72 -10.79
C VAL A 290 -5.97 -6.64 -9.93
N ILE A 291 -7.26 -6.31 -9.75
CA ILE A 291 -8.19 -7.02 -8.87
C ILE A 291 -9.40 -7.50 -9.67
N SER A 292 -9.86 -8.74 -9.46
CA SER A 292 -11.14 -9.22 -10.01
C SER A 292 -12.32 -8.51 -9.32
N ASN A 293 -13.17 -7.82 -10.08
CA ASN A 293 -14.32 -7.10 -9.53
C ASN A 293 -15.35 -8.04 -8.88
N GLU A 294 -15.57 -9.21 -9.45
CA GLU A 294 -16.54 -10.17 -8.92
C GLU A 294 -16.11 -10.66 -7.54
N SER A 295 -14.88 -11.16 -7.41
CA SER A 295 -14.33 -11.65 -6.14
C SER A 295 -14.22 -10.54 -5.09
N PHE A 296 -13.85 -9.32 -5.51
CA PHE A 296 -13.80 -8.14 -4.64
C PHE A 296 -15.16 -7.82 -4.04
N LEU A 297 -16.22 -7.80 -4.84
CA LEU A 297 -17.56 -7.40 -4.43
C LEU A 297 -18.30 -8.48 -3.60
N GLN A 298 -17.82 -9.73 -3.59
CA GLN A 298 -18.30 -10.78 -2.68
C GLN A 298 -17.83 -10.56 -1.23
N SER A 299 -16.79 -9.76 -1.02
CA SER A 299 -16.26 -9.47 0.32
C SER A 299 -17.17 -8.48 1.09
N PRO A 300 -17.18 -8.52 2.43
CA PRO A 300 -17.83 -7.49 3.25
C PRO A 300 -17.32 -6.07 2.98
N GLU A 301 -18.19 -5.06 3.10
CA GLU A 301 -17.83 -3.66 2.76
C GLU A 301 -16.61 -3.12 3.52
N ALA A 302 -16.45 -3.51 4.78
CA ALA A 302 -15.28 -3.09 5.57
C ALA A 302 -13.98 -3.60 4.95
N LEU A 303 -13.97 -4.87 4.50
CA LEU A 303 -12.81 -5.48 3.83
C LEU A 303 -12.59 -4.90 2.43
N GLN A 304 -13.67 -4.59 1.68
CA GLN A 304 -13.55 -3.90 0.39
C GLN A 304 -12.82 -2.57 0.52
N ARG A 305 -13.18 -1.74 1.52
CA ARG A 305 -12.51 -0.46 1.77
C ARG A 305 -11.04 -0.65 2.09
N GLU A 306 -10.71 -1.59 2.97
CA GLU A 306 -9.32 -1.82 3.36
C GLU A 306 -8.50 -2.45 2.23
N MET A 307 -9.05 -3.38 1.45
CA MET A 307 -8.38 -3.91 0.26
C MET A 307 -7.99 -2.80 -0.73
N LEU A 308 -8.87 -1.81 -0.97
CA LEU A 308 -8.55 -0.67 -1.83
C LEU A 308 -7.46 0.22 -1.23
N ARG A 309 -7.45 0.40 0.09
CA ARG A 309 -6.39 1.16 0.79
C ARG A 309 -5.04 0.44 0.73
N ILE A 310 -5.04 -0.88 0.95
CA ILE A 310 -3.83 -1.71 0.83
C ILE A 310 -3.32 -1.68 -0.61
N ALA A 311 -4.19 -1.87 -1.60
CA ALA A 311 -3.82 -1.83 -3.01
C ALA A 311 -3.25 -0.45 -3.41
N ALA A 312 -3.82 0.65 -2.91
CA ALA A 312 -3.29 1.99 -3.11
C ALA A 312 -1.88 2.16 -2.51
N ARG A 313 -1.64 1.66 -1.28
CA ARG A 313 -0.31 1.69 -0.62
C ARG A 313 0.74 0.87 -1.39
N LEU A 314 0.35 -0.24 -2.00
CA LEU A 314 1.26 -1.08 -2.81
C LEU A 314 1.70 -0.37 -4.11
N VAL A 315 0.89 0.55 -4.60
CA VAL A 315 1.17 1.33 -5.82
C VAL A 315 1.87 2.66 -5.52
N MET A 316 1.54 3.26 -4.37
CA MET A 316 1.99 4.60 -3.94
C MET A 316 2.64 4.50 -2.56
N ASP A 317 3.91 4.86 -2.44
CA ASP A 317 4.71 4.68 -1.21
C ASP A 317 4.12 5.33 0.06
N GLU A 318 3.23 6.33 0.01
CA GLU A 318 2.71 6.97 1.24
C GLU A 318 1.29 7.59 1.15
N SER A 319 0.75 7.90 -0.02
CA SER A 319 -0.54 8.61 -0.07
C SER A 319 -1.73 7.66 -0.24
N VAL A 320 -2.50 7.49 0.83
CA VAL A 320 -3.76 6.76 0.77
C VAL A 320 -4.87 7.71 0.32
N PRO A 321 -5.72 7.33 -0.66
CA PRO A 321 -6.88 8.13 -1.06
C PRO A 321 -7.81 8.44 0.10
N SER A 322 -8.51 9.59 0.05
CA SER A 322 -9.51 9.95 1.05
C SER A 322 -10.66 8.94 1.10
N PHE A 323 -11.40 8.95 2.22
CA PHE A 323 -12.57 8.08 2.38
C PHE A 323 -13.58 8.24 1.24
N GLU A 324 -13.85 9.47 0.82
CA GLU A 324 -14.81 9.79 -0.25
C GLU A 324 -14.36 9.19 -1.59
N ARG A 325 -13.06 9.22 -1.89
CA ARG A 325 -12.51 8.64 -3.13
C ARG A 325 -12.57 7.11 -3.12
N ILE A 326 -12.21 6.49 -2.00
CA ILE A 326 -12.35 5.03 -1.80
C ILE A 326 -13.81 4.61 -1.97
N GLU A 327 -14.74 5.36 -1.37
CA GLU A 327 -16.15 5.05 -1.44
C GLU A 327 -16.73 5.26 -2.84
N ALA A 328 -16.32 6.32 -3.55
CA ALA A 328 -16.69 6.56 -4.94
C ALA A 328 -16.21 5.44 -5.86
N LEU A 329 -14.96 4.97 -5.68
CA LEU A 329 -14.43 3.82 -6.42
C LEU A 329 -15.23 2.56 -6.14
N ARG A 330 -15.51 2.26 -4.87
CA ARG A 330 -16.28 1.10 -4.45
C ARG A 330 -17.70 1.09 -5.06
N GLN A 331 -18.38 2.25 -5.06
CA GLN A 331 -19.69 2.42 -5.68
C GLN A 331 -19.64 2.24 -7.20
N THR A 332 -18.61 2.77 -7.86
CA THR A 332 -18.42 2.61 -9.30
C THR A 332 -18.19 1.15 -9.68
N LEU A 333 -17.39 0.40 -8.90
CA LEU A 333 -17.19 -1.03 -9.09
C LEU A 333 -18.52 -1.81 -8.97
N ARG A 334 -19.35 -1.46 -7.99
CA ARG A 334 -20.67 -2.07 -7.79
C ARG A 334 -21.62 -1.80 -8.96
N GLN A 335 -21.59 -0.60 -9.54
CA GLN A 335 -22.41 -0.20 -10.69
C GLN A 335 -21.91 -0.78 -12.02
N SER A 336 -20.64 -1.16 -12.11
CA SER A 336 -20.04 -1.73 -13.32
C SER A 336 -20.40 -3.22 -13.52
N LEU A 337 -20.89 -3.91 -12.51
CA LEU A 337 -21.39 -5.28 -12.62
C LEU A 337 -22.60 -5.34 -13.56
N GLY A 338 -22.50 -6.13 -14.62
CA GLY A 338 -23.60 -6.36 -15.56
C GLY A 338 -23.75 -5.31 -16.66
N LYS A 339 -22.97 -4.22 -16.66
CA LYS A 339 -22.90 -3.28 -17.78
C LYS A 339 -21.74 -3.68 -18.69
N GLY A 340 -22.04 -4.44 -19.73
CA GLY A 340 -21.07 -4.75 -20.78
C GLY A 340 -20.60 -3.48 -21.48
N GLY A 341 -19.30 -3.20 -21.45
CA GLY A 341 -18.60 -2.40 -22.41
C GLY A 341 -18.51 -0.90 -22.16
N GLY A 342 -17.65 -0.47 -21.32
CA GLY A 342 -17.14 0.90 -21.22
C GLY A 342 -16.13 0.97 -20.08
N GLY A 343 -14.84 1.21 -20.40
CA GLY A 343 -13.84 1.42 -19.37
C GLY A 343 -14.14 2.71 -18.61
N VAL A 344 -14.11 2.66 -17.29
CA VAL A 344 -14.23 3.83 -16.40
C VAL A 344 -12.87 4.11 -15.78
N THR A 345 -12.44 5.36 -15.84
CA THR A 345 -11.19 5.83 -15.23
C THR A 345 -11.52 6.84 -14.14
N LEU A 346 -10.94 6.68 -12.95
CA LEU A 346 -11.10 7.56 -11.81
C LEU A 346 -9.73 8.02 -11.30
N GLU A 347 -9.57 9.33 -11.09
CA GLU A 347 -8.39 9.88 -10.40
C GLU A 347 -8.57 9.76 -8.89
N MET A 348 -7.67 9.01 -8.25
CA MET A 348 -7.71 8.72 -6.81
C MET A 348 -6.91 9.74 -5.97
N GLY A 349 -6.20 10.67 -6.65
CA GLY A 349 -5.32 11.67 -6.02
C GLY A 349 -3.91 11.17 -5.78
N GLY A 350 -2.98 12.11 -5.57
CA GLY A 350 -1.56 11.80 -5.37
C GLY A 350 -0.87 11.12 -6.56
N GLY A 351 -1.45 11.15 -7.76
CA GLY A 351 -0.94 10.42 -8.93
C GLY A 351 -1.42 8.97 -9.04
N LEU A 352 -2.35 8.54 -8.18
CA LEU A 352 -3.00 7.22 -8.27
C LEU A 352 -4.20 7.28 -9.20
N THR A 353 -4.28 6.36 -10.14
CA THR A 353 -5.41 6.21 -11.07
C THR A 353 -6.01 4.81 -10.97
N ALA A 354 -7.34 4.75 -10.98
CA ALA A 354 -8.11 3.51 -11.01
C ALA A 354 -8.78 3.34 -12.38
N HIS A 355 -8.57 2.20 -13.03
CA HIS A 355 -9.19 1.82 -14.29
C HIS A 355 -10.08 0.60 -14.09
N ILE A 356 -11.34 0.68 -14.50
CA ILE A 356 -12.30 -0.43 -14.42
C ILE A 356 -12.60 -0.86 -15.84
N ILE A 357 -12.13 -2.04 -16.24
CA ILE A 357 -12.25 -2.56 -17.61
C ILE A 357 -12.47 -4.07 -17.56
N GLY A 358 -13.43 -4.57 -18.33
CA GLY A 358 -13.62 -6.01 -18.52
C GLY A 358 -13.84 -6.83 -17.24
N GLY A 359 -14.48 -6.24 -16.22
CA GLY A 359 -14.69 -6.93 -14.94
C GLY A 359 -13.47 -6.96 -14.02
N LYS A 360 -12.42 -6.20 -14.33
CA LYS A 360 -11.21 -6.03 -13.50
C LYS A 360 -11.04 -4.56 -13.09
N LEU A 361 -10.52 -4.34 -11.89
CA LEU A 361 -10.01 -3.06 -11.42
C LEU A 361 -8.49 -3.07 -11.54
N ALA A 362 -7.91 -2.09 -12.21
CA ALA A 362 -6.48 -1.85 -12.23
C ALA A 362 -6.16 -0.53 -11.51
N LEU A 363 -5.29 -0.58 -10.51
CA LEU A 363 -4.75 0.60 -9.81
C LEU A 363 -3.31 0.81 -10.28
N SER A 364 -2.99 2.00 -10.77
CA SER A 364 -1.64 2.36 -11.24
C SER A 364 -1.21 3.71 -10.71
N GLY A 365 0.09 3.86 -10.39
CA GLY A 365 0.71 5.11 -9.99
C GLY A 365 1.23 5.90 -11.20
N GLU A 366 1.35 7.21 -11.05
CA GLU A 366 1.91 8.10 -12.08
C GLU A 366 3.35 7.72 -12.46
N ARG A 367 4.16 7.25 -11.51
CA ARG A 367 5.52 6.75 -11.77
C ARG A 367 5.54 5.54 -12.72
N PHE A 368 4.55 4.66 -12.62
CA PHE A 368 4.41 3.52 -13.53
C PHE A 368 4.19 3.97 -14.96
N LEU A 369 3.31 4.97 -15.17
CA LEU A 369 3.04 5.58 -16.46
C LEU A 369 4.27 6.35 -16.97
N GLN A 370 4.94 7.14 -16.12
CA GLN A 370 6.15 7.89 -16.47
C GLN A 370 7.34 6.99 -16.80
N ASN A 371 7.55 5.90 -16.05
CA ASN A 371 8.59 4.92 -16.33
C ASN A 371 8.36 4.21 -17.67
N ARG A 372 7.13 3.89 -18.03
CA ARG A 372 6.78 3.39 -19.36
C ARG A 372 7.04 4.41 -20.46
N VAL A 373 6.66 5.67 -20.26
CA VAL A 373 6.92 6.76 -21.21
C VAL A 373 8.43 7.03 -21.34
N GLN A 374 9.18 7.07 -20.23
CA GLN A 374 10.64 7.25 -20.26
C GLN A 374 11.39 6.04 -20.86
N ALA A 375 10.92 4.82 -20.62
CA ALA A 375 11.48 3.63 -21.26
C ALA A 375 11.30 3.69 -22.78
N VAL A 376 10.13 4.14 -23.24
CA VAL A 376 9.84 4.38 -24.66
C VAL A 376 10.73 5.51 -25.23
N GLN A 377 10.89 6.63 -24.52
CA GLN A 377 11.75 7.75 -24.95
C GLN A 377 13.23 7.41 -24.94
N ARG A 378 13.71 6.63 -23.97
CA ARG A 378 15.10 6.14 -23.92
C ARG A 378 15.41 5.14 -25.03
N SER A 379 14.46 4.27 -25.41
CA SER A 379 14.60 3.38 -26.55
C SER A 379 14.62 4.15 -27.88
N GLN A 380 13.85 5.23 -28.00
CA GLN A 380 13.89 6.12 -29.18
C GLN A 380 15.18 6.94 -29.28
N SER A 381 15.70 7.49 -28.17
CA SER A 381 16.95 8.24 -28.18
C SER A 381 18.19 7.37 -28.34
N ALA A 382 18.17 6.13 -27.86
CA ALA A 382 19.25 5.17 -28.08
C ALA A 382 19.36 4.70 -29.55
N GLN A 383 18.26 4.65 -30.28
CA GLN A 383 18.26 4.32 -31.70
C GLN A 383 18.81 5.44 -32.60
N VAL A 384 18.72 6.70 -32.17
CA VAL A 384 19.29 7.84 -32.92
C VAL A 384 20.81 7.98 -32.70
N ALA A 385 21.36 7.47 -31.61
CA ALA A 385 22.76 7.65 -31.22
C ALA A 385 23.73 6.52 -31.64
N GLN A 386 23.24 5.37 -32.10
CA GLN A 386 24.09 4.22 -32.45
C GLN A 386 23.72 3.59 -33.79
N GLY A 387 24.33 4.08 -34.85
CA GLY A 387 24.50 3.28 -36.06
C GLY A 387 25.55 2.20 -35.82
N SER A 388 25.22 1.06 -35.23
CA SER A 388 26.00 -0.19 -35.26
C SER A 388 25.35 -1.25 -34.34
N GLN A 389 25.03 -2.37 -34.96
CA GLN A 389 24.85 -3.74 -34.45
C GLN A 389 24.43 -3.95 -32.99
N VAL A 390 23.18 -4.36 -32.77
CA VAL A 390 22.60 -4.81 -31.51
C VAL A 390 22.69 -6.34 -31.41
N PRO A 391 23.12 -6.92 -30.26
CA PRO A 391 23.04 -8.36 -30.00
C PRO A 391 21.57 -8.82 -29.82
N PRO A 392 21.19 -10.03 -30.21
CA PRO A 392 19.80 -10.51 -30.10
C PRO A 392 19.48 -10.83 -28.64
N GLY A 393 18.45 -10.20 -28.07
CA GLY A 393 17.90 -10.68 -26.80
C GLY A 393 17.17 -9.73 -25.87
N LEU A 394 16.94 -8.45 -26.19
CA LEU A 394 16.11 -7.55 -25.33
C LEU A 394 15.49 -6.43 -26.18
N GLN A 395 14.34 -6.72 -26.76
CA GLN A 395 13.51 -5.68 -27.38
C GLN A 395 12.32 -5.37 -26.49
N ALA A 396 12.19 -4.10 -26.10
CA ALA A 396 11.01 -3.58 -25.43
C ALA A 396 9.82 -3.54 -26.42
N PRO A 397 8.60 -3.91 -26.02
CA PRO A 397 7.44 -3.92 -26.90
C PRO A 397 6.89 -2.50 -27.07
N HIS A 398 7.01 -1.88 -28.25
CA HIS A 398 6.16 -0.80 -28.81
C HIS A 398 6.92 0.23 -29.67
N GLY A 399 7.90 -0.22 -30.47
CA GLY A 399 8.10 0.33 -31.81
C GLY A 399 7.12 -0.39 -32.76
N PRO A 400 6.92 0.05 -34.03
CA PRO A 400 6.13 -0.72 -34.96
C PRO A 400 6.71 -2.15 -35.00
N ARG A 401 5.88 -3.13 -34.57
CA ARG A 401 6.29 -4.53 -34.55
C ARG A 401 6.58 -4.98 -35.98
N PRO A 402 7.50 -5.91 -36.18
CA PRO A 402 7.86 -6.36 -37.52
C PRO A 402 6.66 -6.96 -38.22
N LEU A 403 6.59 -6.76 -39.53
CA LEU A 403 5.69 -7.49 -40.41
C LEU A 403 6.05 -8.96 -40.39
N ILE A 404 5.11 -9.83 -40.00
CA ILE A 404 5.32 -11.27 -39.96
C ILE A 404 4.56 -11.90 -41.13
N PRO A 405 5.24 -12.45 -42.16
CA PRO A 405 4.57 -13.16 -43.24
C PRO A 405 3.89 -14.44 -42.72
N LEU A 406 2.64 -14.64 -43.13
CA LEU A 406 1.87 -15.83 -42.77
C LEU A 406 1.83 -16.79 -43.96
N PRO A 407 2.22 -18.08 -43.81
CA PRO A 407 2.13 -19.08 -44.85
C PRO A 407 0.67 -19.48 -45.07
N TYR A 408 0.33 -19.96 -46.24
CA TYR A 408 -0.99 -20.55 -46.49
C TYR A 408 -1.20 -21.87 -45.74
N ASN A 409 -0.13 -22.62 -45.50
CA ASN A 409 -0.13 -23.84 -44.68
C ASN A 409 1.10 -23.83 -43.78
N GLY A 410 0.91 -23.97 -42.48
CA GLY A 410 1.98 -24.03 -41.51
C GLY A 410 1.69 -23.22 -40.22
N THR A 411 2.64 -23.28 -39.30
CA THR A 411 2.57 -22.61 -38.03
C THR A 411 3.67 -21.56 -37.92
N VAL A 412 3.33 -20.36 -37.47
CA VAL A 412 4.27 -19.26 -37.23
C VAL A 412 4.22 -18.90 -35.76
N GLN A 413 5.39 -18.81 -35.13
CA GLN A 413 5.54 -18.21 -33.80
C GLN A 413 5.79 -16.71 -33.95
N ALA A 414 4.80 -15.90 -33.62
CA ALA A 414 4.85 -14.45 -33.65
C ALA A 414 5.22 -13.91 -32.27
N SER A 415 6.48 -14.09 -31.85
CA SER A 415 6.95 -13.76 -30.48
C SER A 415 6.74 -12.32 -30.11
N ASP A 416 6.89 -11.37 -31.05
CA ASP A 416 6.63 -9.93 -30.82
C ASP A 416 5.16 -9.62 -30.54
N TYR A 417 4.26 -10.54 -30.86
CA TYR A 417 2.82 -10.46 -30.62
C TYR A 417 2.34 -11.43 -29.55
N GLN A 418 3.23 -12.28 -29.02
CA GLN A 418 2.92 -13.35 -28.05
C GLN A 418 1.85 -14.33 -28.59
N LEU A 419 1.89 -14.61 -29.89
CA LEU A 419 0.89 -15.42 -30.56
C LEU A 419 1.55 -16.58 -31.33
N VAL A 420 0.86 -17.70 -31.33
CA VAL A 420 1.13 -18.83 -32.25
C VAL A 420 0.01 -18.87 -33.26
N ILE A 421 0.35 -18.74 -34.53
CA ILE A 421 -0.61 -18.67 -35.64
C ILE A 421 -0.50 -19.92 -36.49
N ASN A 422 -1.60 -20.64 -36.65
CA ASN A 422 -1.68 -21.81 -37.49
C ASN A 422 -2.58 -21.49 -38.70
N CYS A 423 -2.01 -21.56 -39.88
CA CYS A 423 -2.70 -21.36 -41.15
C CYS A 423 -2.89 -22.71 -41.87
N THR A 424 -4.09 -22.94 -42.35
CA THR A 424 -4.43 -24.19 -43.08
C THR A 424 -5.37 -23.90 -44.22
N VAL A 425 -5.04 -24.39 -45.41
CA VAL A 425 -5.94 -24.37 -46.58
C VAL A 425 -6.74 -25.64 -46.61
N ARG A 426 -8.06 -25.51 -46.70
CA ARG A 426 -8.98 -26.65 -46.85
C ARG A 426 -9.99 -26.44 -47.99
N PRO A 427 -10.50 -27.53 -48.63
CA PRO A 427 -11.64 -27.40 -49.53
C PRO A 427 -12.84 -26.80 -48.82
N TRP A 428 -13.54 -25.89 -49.47
CA TRP A 428 -14.78 -25.31 -48.96
C TRP A 428 -15.99 -25.98 -49.62
N ARG A 429 -17.00 -26.36 -48.83
CA ARG A 429 -18.18 -27.10 -49.27
C ARG A 429 -19.45 -26.23 -49.42
N GLY A 430 -19.31 -24.89 -49.26
CA GLY A 430 -20.43 -23.95 -49.43
C GLY A 430 -21.36 -23.81 -48.22
N ASP A 431 -21.08 -24.50 -47.12
CA ASP A 431 -21.92 -24.42 -45.91
C ASP A 431 -21.57 -23.18 -45.03
N LEU A 432 -22.29 -22.11 -45.25
CA LEU A 432 -22.13 -20.87 -44.49
C LEU A 432 -22.55 -21.00 -43.00
N THR A 433 -23.20 -22.08 -42.59
CA THR A 433 -23.56 -22.29 -41.19
C THR A 433 -22.33 -22.62 -40.35
N GLU A 434 -21.30 -23.21 -40.90
CA GLU A 434 -20.01 -23.46 -40.23
C GLU A 434 -19.38 -22.15 -39.74
N LEU A 435 -19.58 -21.03 -40.44
CA LEU A 435 -19.00 -19.73 -40.08
C LEU A 435 -19.56 -19.15 -38.77
N LYS A 436 -20.77 -19.57 -38.39
CA LYS A 436 -21.41 -19.10 -37.13
C LYS A 436 -20.82 -19.72 -35.88
N SER A 437 -20.14 -20.88 -36.04
CA SER A 437 -19.53 -21.63 -34.93
C SER A 437 -18.04 -21.37 -34.76
N ILE A 438 -17.43 -20.50 -35.58
CA ILE A 438 -16.01 -20.18 -35.51
C ILE A 438 -15.73 -19.32 -34.28
N PRO A 439 -14.79 -19.74 -33.39
CA PRO A 439 -14.43 -18.96 -32.22
C PRO A 439 -13.73 -17.64 -32.61
N ARG A 440 -13.70 -16.66 -31.72
CA ARG A 440 -13.00 -15.37 -31.96
C ARG A 440 -11.49 -15.51 -32.17
N THR A 441 -10.92 -16.65 -31.76
CA THR A 441 -9.52 -17.02 -31.97
C THR A 441 -9.24 -17.60 -33.34
N ALA A 442 -10.24 -17.67 -34.23
CA ALA A 442 -10.09 -18.17 -35.58
C ALA A 442 -10.82 -17.30 -36.60
N ALA A 443 -10.33 -17.29 -37.82
CA ALA A 443 -10.97 -16.66 -38.97
C ALA A 443 -10.85 -17.51 -40.21
N CYS A 444 -11.86 -17.43 -41.09
CA CYS A 444 -11.88 -18.17 -42.37
C CYS A 444 -12.12 -17.20 -43.53
N PHE A 445 -11.35 -17.38 -44.59
CA PHE A 445 -11.32 -16.49 -45.75
C PHE A 445 -11.42 -17.29 -47.02
N ASP A 446 -11.99 -16.69 -48.06
CA ASP A 446 -11.94 -17.22 -49.45
C ASP A 446 -10.53 -17.04 -50.00
N LEU A 447 -9.81 -18.16 -50.22
CA LEU A 447 -8.43 -18.14 -50.66
C LEU A 447 -8.27 -17.45 -52.04
N ASP A 448 -9.28 -17.51 -52.89
CA ASP A 448 -9.23 -16.93 -54.25
C ASP A 448 -9.49 -15.41 -54.24
N ARG A 449 -9.84 -14.83 -53.07
CA ARG A 449 -10.06 -13.39 -52.83
C ARG A 449 -8.97 -12.74 -51.98
N ILE A 450 -7.99 -13.49 -51.54
CA ILE A 450 -6.85 -13.00 -50.75
C ILE A 450 -5.69 -12.65 -51.69
N GLY A 451 -4.95 -11.60 -51.38
CA GLY A 451 -3.73 -11.21 -52.09
C GLY A 451 -2.62 -12.26 -51.96
N ARG A 452 -1.53 -12.05 -52.68
CA ARG A 452 -0.43 -13.05 -52.76
C ARG A 452 0.35 -13.19 -51.43
N GLU A 453 0.40 -12.13 -50.63
CA GLU A 453 1.13 -12.13 -49.36
C GLU A 453 0.19 -11.75 -48.25
N ILE A 454 0.15 -12.55 -47.21
CA ILE A 454 -0.61 -12.31 -46.00
C ILE A 454 0.38 -12.01 -44.88
N VAL A 455 0.15 -10.93 -44.12
CA VAL A 455 1.05 -10.52 -43.04
C VAL A 455 0.27 -10.25 -41.74
N LEU A 456 0.89 -10.59 -40.62
CA LEU A 456 0.49 -10.06 -39.31
C LEU A 456 1.25 -8.75 -39.08
N ARG A 457 0.56 -7.71 -38.72
CA ARG A 457 1.14 -6.37 -38.45
C ARG A 457 0.30 -5.55 -37.50
N ASP A 458 0.86 -4.43 -37.09
CA ASP A 458 0.09 -3.37 -36.43
C ASP A 458 -0.77 -2.62 -37.46
N TRP A 459 -1.93 -2.14 -37.02
CA TRP A 459 -2.77 -1.26 -37.84
C TRP A 459 -2.32 0.20 -37.72
N GLN A 460 -2.65 1.02 -38.72
CA GLN A 460 -2.30 2.44 -38.75
C GLN A 460 -3.47 3.31 -38.30
N GLU A 461 -3.20 4.49 -37.71
CA GLU A 461 -4.18 5.34 -37.04
C GLU A 461 -5.39 5.74 -37.89
N GLN A 462 -5.22 5.90 -39.21
CA GLN A 462 -6.28 6.25 -40.16
C GLN A 462 -6.86 5.04 -40.89
N GLU A 463 -6.41 3.84 -40.57
CA GLU A 463 -6.76 2.64 -41.33
C GLU A 463 -8.21 2.24 -41.13
N THR A 464 -8.85 1.82 -42.23
CA THR A 464 -10.25 1.41 -42.26
C THR A 464 -10.39 -0.03 -42.74
N PHE A 465 -11.45 -0.72 -42.32
CA PHE A 465 -11.85 -1.99 -42.83
C PHE A 465 -13.39 -2.10 -42.85
N THR A 466 -13.92 -3.04 -43.64
CA THR A 466 -15.36 -3.32 -43.66
C THR A 466 -15.63 -4.57 -42.87
N PRO A 467 -16.16 -4.50 -41.60
CA PRO A 467 -16.45 -5.69 -40.83
C PRO A 467 -17.47 -6.61 -41.50
N PHE A 468 -17.31 -7.92 -41.37
CA PHE A 468 -18.27 -8.89 -41.88
C PHE A 468 -19.69 -8.59 -41.37
N GLY A 469 -20.66 -8.55 -42.29
CA GLY A 469 -22.04 -8.17 -42.02
C GLY A 469 -22.34 -6.67 -42.08
N ARG A 470 -21.36 -5.81 -42.41
CA ARG A 470 -21.56 -4.38 -42.71
C ARG A 470 -21.31 -4.05 -44.19
N ARG A 471 -21.92 -2.95 -44.65
CA ARG A 471 -21.77 -2.50 -46.05
C ARG A 471 -20.81 -1.31 -46.19
N SER A 472 -20.45 -0.65 -45.11
CA SER A 472 -19.60 0.55 -45.12
C SER A 472 -18.32 0.33 -44.32
N PRO A 473 -17.17 0.88 -44.73
CA PRO A 473 -15.94 0.85 -43.99
C PRO A 473 -16.04 1.63 -42.69
N VAL A 474 -15.32 1.21 -41.67
CA VAL A 474 -15.18 1.89 -40.38
C VAL A 474 -13.71 1.99 -40.03
N ARG A 475 -13.31 3.02 -39.28
CA ARG A 475 -11.95 3.12 -38.77
C ARG A 475 -11.69 2.03 -37.73
N VAL A 476 -10.50 1.41 -37.78
CA VAL A 476 -10.10 0.38 -36.80
C VAL A 476 -10.24 0.87 -35.38
N ALA A 477 -9.76 2.10 -35.09
CA ALA A 477 -9.86 2.71 -33.77
C ALA A 477 -11.30 2.87 -33.27
N GLU A 478 -12.23 3.28 -34.14
CA GLU A 478 -13.65 3.43 -33.80
C GLU A 478 -14.35 2.08 -33.62
N PHE A 479 -13.97 1.09 -34.42
CA PHE A 479 -14.50 -0.26 -34.30
C PHE A 479 -14.07 -0.87 -32.95
N LEU A 480 -12.79 -0.83 -32.61
CA LEU A 480 -12.27 -1.34 -31.35
C LEU A 480 -12.86 -0.60 -30.13
N ALA A 481 -13.10 0.73 -30.26
CA ALA A 481 -13.80 1.49 -29.24
C ALA A 481 -15.23 0.97 -28.97
N LYS A 482 -15.96 0.63 -30.04
CA LYS A 482 -17.33 0.06 -29.93
C LYS A 482 -17.35 -1.36 -29.40
N GLU A 483 -16.30 -2.13 -29.63
CA GLU A 483 -16.11 -3.47 -29.04
C GLU A 483 -15.61 -3.40 -27.57
N GLY A 484 -15.44 -2.18 -26.99
CA GLY A 484 -15.09 -1.98 -25.58
C GLY A 484 -13.59 -1.96 -25.29
N VAL A 485 -12.74 -1.87 -26.31
CA VAL A 485 -11.28 -1.85 -26.13
C VAL A 485 -10.81 -0.47 -25.67
N GLY A 486 -10.06 -0.43 -24.58
CA GLY A 486 -9.46 0.77 -24.00
C GLY A 486 -8.50 1.46 -24.99
N ALA A 487 -8.39 2.80 -24.94
CA ALA A 487 -7.55 3.55 -25.87
C ALA A 487 -6.08 3.08 -25.88
N CYS A 488 -5.55 2.71 -24.71
CA CYS A 488 -4.17 2.23 -24.56
C CYS A 488 -3.95 0.80 -25.09
N GLU A 489 -5.00 -0.02 -25.17
CA GLU A 489 -4.92 -1.42 -25.61
C GLU A 489 -5.11 -1.57 -27.11
N ARG A 490 -5.74 -0.59 -27.78
CA ARG A 490 -6.05 -0.68 -29.22
C ARG A 490 -4.81 -0.84 -30.08
N SER A 491 -3.72 -0.15 -29.73
CA SER A 491 -2.45 -0.22 -30.46
C SER A 491 -1.74 -1.58 -30.31
N SER A 492 -2.08 -2.37 -29.28
CA SER A 492 -1.49 -3.68 -29.08
C SER A 492 -2.19 -4.81 -29.83
N ILE A 493 -3.40 -4.57 -30.38
CA ILE A 493 -4.17 -5.55 -31.13
C ILE A 493 -3.65 -5.62 -32.57
N PRO A 494 -3.07 -6.74 -33.02
CA PRO A 494 -2.58 -6.84 -34.38
C PRO A 494 -3.70 -7.09 -35.39
N VAL A 495 -3.38 -6.87 -36.65
CA VAL A 495 -4.25 -7.22 -37.78
C VAL A 495 -3.57 -8.20 -38.71
N VAL A 496 -4.36 -9.09 -39.28
CA VAL A 496 -3.97 -9.87 -40.47
C VAL A 496 -4.41 -9.07 -41.67
N ALA A 497 -3.49 -8.81 -42.59
CA ALA A 497 -3.72 -7.98 -43.76
C ALA A 497 -3.05 -8.58 -45.00
N ASP A 498 -3.53 -8.17 -46.17
CA ASP A 498 -2.89 -8.41 -47.45
C ASP A 498 -2.68 -7.09 -48.23
N GLU A 499 -2.34 -7.16 -49.50
CA GLU A 499 -2.14 -6.00 -50.39
C GLU A 499 -3.42 -5.15 -50.53
N SER A 500 -4.61 -5.72 -50.35
CA SER A 500 -5.90 -5.06 -50.47
C SER A 500 -6.38 -4.37 -49.18
N GLY A 501 -5.77 -4.69 -48.03
CA GLY A 501 -6.09 -4.12 -46.74
C GLY A 501 -6.28 -5.14 -45.63
N ILE A 502 -7.01 -4.74 -44.58
CA ILE A 502 -7.21 -5.59 -43.40
C ILE A 502 -8.21 -6.72 -43.71
N LEU A 503 -7.75 -7.94 -43.52
CA LEU A 503 -8.54 -9.17 -43.58
C LEU A 503 -9.20 -9.50 -42.22
N TRP A 504 -8.49 -9.28 -41.12
CA TRP A 504 -8.98 -9.60 -39.78
C TRP A 504 -8.34 -8.75 -38.69
N ILE A 505 -9.14 -8.22 -37.79
CA ILE A 505 -8.65 -7.70 -36.52
C ILE A 505 -8.60 -8.90 -35.58
N VAL A 506 -7.41 -9.28 -35.16
CA VAL A 506 -7.14 -10.48 -34.37
C VAL A 506 -7.99 -10.49 -33.08
N GLY A 507 -8.72 -11.59 -32.85
CA GLY A 507 -9.63 -11.72 -31.71
C GLY A 507 -11.01 -11.06 -31.88
N TYR A 508 -11.23 -10.39 -33.03
CA TYR A 508 -12.47 -9.68 -33.35
C TYR A 508 -13.07 -10.16 -34.68
N ARG A 509 -13.81 -9.28 -35.39
CA ARG A 509 -14.49 -9.66 -36.62
C ARG A 509 -13.55 -9.65 -37.82
N PRO A 510 -13.65 -10.67 -38.73
CA PRO A 510 -13.00 -10.62 -40.03
C PRO A 510 -13.62 -9.53 -40.92
N SER A 511 -12.89 -9.16 -41.97
CA SER A 511 -13.35 -8.27 -43.04
C SER A 511 -14.35 -8.95 -43.98
N ALA A 512 -15.27 -8.18 -44.49
CA ALA A 512 -16.18 -8.61 -45.56
C ALA A 512 -15.46 -8.83 -46.92
N ALA A 513 -14.27 -8.22 -47.12
CA ALA A 513 -13.55 -8.22 -48.41
C ALA A 513 -13.17 -9.63 -48.89
N ALA A 514 -12.71 -10.48 -47.97
CA ALA A 514 -12.30 -11.87 -48.29
C ALA A 514 -13.25 -12.90 -47.67
N SER A 515 -14.51 -12.55 -47.44
CA SER A 515 -15.49 -13.50 -46.85
C SER A 515 -15.83 -14.65 -47.80
N LEU A 516 -15.94 -15.85 -47.21
CA LEU A 516 -16.40 -17.05 -47.91
C LEU A 516 -17.84 -16.90 -48.43
N GLN A 517 -18.10 -17.43 -49.59
CA GLN A 517 -19.40 -17.49 -50.27
C GLN A 517 -19.76 -18.93 -50.56
N GLU A 518 -21.02 -19.20 -50.91
CA GLU A 518 -21.46 -20.53 -51.34
C GLU A 518 -20.68 -21.02 -52.59
N THR A 519 -20.23 -20.06 -53.43
CA THR A 519 -19.45 -20.32 -54.66
C THR A 519 -17.97 -20.44 -54.45
N SER A 520 -17.47 -20.22 -53.23
CA SER A 520 -16.04 -20.38 -52.91
C SER A 520 -15.62 -21.84 -52.98
N HIS A 521 -14.38 -22.10 -53.38
CA HIS A 521 -13.87 -23.47 -53.54
C HIS A 521 -12.84 -23.86 -52.49
N ARG A 522 -12.08 -22.89 -51.99
CA ARG A 522 -11.02 -23.11 -50.98
C ARG A 522 -11.08 -22.08 -49.88
N ALA A 523 -10.95 -22.53 -48.65
CA ALA A 523 -10.90 -21.68 -47.50
C ALA A 523 -9.50 -21.67 -46.88
N LEU A 524 -8.98 -20.49 -46.59
CA LEU A 524 -7.87 -20.31 -45.65
C LEU A 524 -8.43 -20.17 -44.25
N VAL A 525 -8.04 -21.05 -43.35
CA VAL A 525 -8.38 -21.02 -41.93
C VAL A 525 -7.16 -20.56 -41.14
N ILE A 526 -7.29 -19.49 -40.39
CA ILE A 526 -6.26 -18.96 -39.48
C ILE A 526 -6.74 -19.15 -38.05
N ASN A 527 -5.98 -19.93 -37.28
CA ASN A 527 -6.21 -20.15 -35.84
C ASN A 527 -5.10 -19.49 -35.02
N ILE A 528 -5.44 -18.93 -33.89
CA ILE A 528 -4.50 -18.29 -32.98
C ILE A 528 -4.57 -18.98 -31.61
N ALA A 529 -3.39 -19.22 -31.02
CA ALA A 529 -3.21 -19.58 -29.61
C ALA A 529 -2.27 -18.58 -28.98
N GLU A 530 -2.49 -18.26 -27.72
CA GLU A 530 -1.53 -17.52 -26.91
C GLU A 530 -0.35 -18.43 -26.55
N GLN A 531 0.85 -17.85 -26.49
CA GLN A 531 2.08 -18.60 -26.13
C GLN A 531 2.09 -18.94 -24.64
#